data_a63edcc33d8bb62493bbec9b2e56681d
#
_entry.id   a63edcc33d8bb62493bbec9b2e56681d
#
_cell.length_a   1.000
_cell.length_b   1.000
_cell.length_c   1.000
_cell.angle_alpha   90.00
_cell.angle_beta   90.00
_cell.angle_gamma   90.00
#
_symmetry.space_group_name_H-M   'P 1'
#
loop_
_entity.id
_entity.type
_entity.pdbx_description
1 polymer ?
#
loop_
_entity_poly.entity_id
_entity_poly.type
_entity_poly.pdbx_seq_one_letter_code
_entity_poly.pdbx_strand_id
1 'polypeptide(L)'
;MERLSSMHFNFRYLILLLVASLNISALSQTDTEKEIMFITTKIDSIDSKRAELLDKLEQLKLNKIQKDLIAVGNPICNEEVEVIYHKAMILGYNEKHEQAQWVSHIVLPDVEKGNVSRTNNFRKDKLVTSGTASKADYWYSGYDRGHLAPSADFRWSKTALSESYFYSNMAPQLPELNREKWAELENAIREYVIENKIQVYVVTGGILHDSLPIMRNEDRENDVSIPNLFYKVILDNANHRGIGFVMPNGICNYPIMSYAISIDSAEALTGINFFSKIKDEDFTEQKIDIDIWQSGSKKGDVTPLNPINLEKGRINSVQAKYNIGTKSTVCGTVVSTKYSEKSGATFLNLDKKFPNQIFSATIWKDNRANFSYMPEVELKNRKVCITGKIENNKGTPTMNISNEKSIKFIREEK
;
A
#
# COMPACT_ATOMS: atom_id res chain seq x y z
N MET A 1 -38.15 66.92 -53.14
CA MET A 1 -38.31 65.46 -53.20
C MET A 1 -36.99 64.70 -53.31
N GLU A 2 -35.84 65.29 -52.95
CA GLU A 2 -34.50 64.64 -53.14
C GLU A 2 -33.81 64.14 -51.86
N ARG A 3 -34.43 64.32 -50.66
CA ARG A 3 -33.83 63.84 -49.39
C ARG A 3 -34.26 62.46 -48.95
N LEU A 4 -35.25 61.80 -49.54
CA LEU A 4 -35.75 60.49 -49.14
C LEU A 4 -35.06 59.31 -49.90
N SER A 5 -34.38 59.56 -51.05
CA SER A 5 -33.73 58.49 -51.82
C SER A 5 -32.34 58.10 -51.27
N SER A 6 -31.62 58.99 -50.60
CA SER A 6 -30.26 58.71 -50.07
C SER A 6 -30.29 57.88 -48.74
N MET A 7 -31.39 58.02 -48.00
CA MET A 7 -31.54 57.28 -46.72
C MET A 7 -31.87 55.80 -46.94
N HIS A 8 -32.59 55.45 -48.02
CA HIS A 8 -32.92 54.06 -48.37
C HIS A 8 -31.74 53.28 -48.94
N PHE A 9 -30.79 53.97 -49.59
CA PHE A 9 -29.61 53.31 -50.15
C PHE A 9 -28.60 52.94 -49.06
N ASN A 10 -28.40 53.77 -48.05
CA ASN A 10 -27.52 53.47 -46.92
C ASN A 10 -28.07 52.37 -46.01
N PHE A 11 -29.38 52.22 -45.83
CA PHE A 11 -30.00 51.19 -45.01
C PHE A 11 -29.88 49.80 -45.67
N ARG A 12 -30.00 49.72 -47.00
CA ARG A 12 -29.79 48.43 -47.74
C ARG A 12 -28.34 47.97 -47.69
N TYR A 13 -27.35 48.87 -47.76
CA TYR A 13 -25.94 48.52 -47.60
C TYR A 13 -25.60 48.11 -46.18
N LEU A 14 -26.22 48.70 -45.17
CA LEU A 14 -26.03 48.33 -43.77
C LEU A 14 -26.60 46.94 -43.49
N ILE A 15 -27.78 46.59 -44.02
CA ILE A 15 -28.37 45.26 -43.91
C ILE A 15 -27.52 44.19 -44.64
N LEU A 16 -27.01 44.50 -45.84
CA LEU A 16 -26.14 43.59 -46.56
C LEU A 16 -24.80 43.34 -45.85
N LEU A 17 -24.21 44.34 -45.20
CA LEU A 17 -23.01 44.20 -44.38
C LEU A 17 -23.28 43.41 -43.11
N LEU A 18 -24.43 43.60 -42.46
CA LEU A 18 -24.85 42.83 -41.29
C LEU A 18 -25.11 41.35 -41.62
N VAL A 19 -25.76 41.08 -42.76
CA VAL A 19 -25.99 39.69 -43.24
C VAL A 19 -24.69 39.02 -43.68
N ALA A 20 -23.77 39.74 -44.27
CA ALA A 20 -22.46 39.24 -44.64
C ALA A 20 -21.59 38.94 -43.41
N SER A 21 -21.63 39.80 -42.36
CA SER A 21 -20.90 39.56 -41.10
C SER A 21 -21.47 38.38 -40.30
N LEU A 22 -22.80 38.21 -40.32
CA LEU A 22 -23.46 37.04 -39.70
C LEU A 22 -23.12 35.73 -40.41
N ASN A 23 -23.03 35.74 -41.74
CA ASN A 23 -22.63 34.55 -42.50
C ASN A 23 -21.14 34.20 -42.33
N ILE A 24 -20.25 35.18 -42.19
CA ILE A 24 -18.83 34.94 -41.94
C ILE A 24 -18.61 34.38 -40.53
N SER A 25 -19.33 34.89 -39.52
CA SER A 25 -19.25 34.33 -38.17
C SER A 25 -19.86 32.91 -38.07
N ALA A 26 -20.93 32.62 -38.76
CA ALA A 26 -21.53 31.28 -38.83
C ALA A 26 -20.62 30.31 -39.59
N LEU A 27 -19.96 30.70 -40.66
CA LEU A 27 -18.98 29.88 -41.41
C LEU A 27 -17.73 29.59 -40.55
N SER A 28 -17.22 30.58 -39.82
CA SER A 28 -16.11 30.40 -38.88
C SER A 28 -16.46 29.46 -37.72
N GLN A 29 -17.70 29.55 -37.18
CA GLN A 29 -18.19 28.68 -36.11
C GLN A 29 -18.33 27.22 -36.58
N THR A 30 -18.83 26.97 -37.80
CA THR A 30 -18.93 25.63 -38.39
C THR A 30 -17.59 24.99 -38.67
N ASP A 31 -16.57 25.75 -39.04
CA ASP A 31 -15.21 25.22 -39.25
C ASP A 31 -14.54 24.87 -37.94
N THR A 32 -14.71 25.67 -36.90
CA THR A 32 -14.25 25.37 -35.52
C THR A 32 -14.92 24.10 -34.98
N GLU A 33 -16.22 23.93 -35.19
CA GLU A 33 -16.95 22.72 -34.78
C GLU A 33 -16.44 21.45 -35.48
N LYS A 34 -16.14 21.53 -36.77
CA LYS A 34 -15.52 20.40 -37.51
C LYS A 34 -14.12 20.08 -36.99
N GLU A 35 -13.33 21.08 -36.68
CA GLU A 35 -12.00 20.90 -36.11
C GLU A 35 -12.07 20.26 -34.72
N ILE A 36 -12.99 20.72 -33.86
CA ILE A 36 -13.25 20.10 -32.54
C ILE A 36 -13.63 18.63 -32.72
N MET A 37 -14.57 18.30 -33.61
CA MET A 37 -15.00 16.95 -33.88
C MET A 37 -13.86 16.07 -34.40
N PHE A 38 -13.02 16.59 -35.31
CA PHE A 38 -11.85 15.89 -35.84
C PHE A 38 -10.84 15.57 -34.73
N ILE A 39 -10.50 16.56 -33.87
CA ILE A 39 -9.57 16.39 -32.78
C ILE A 39 -10.14 15.39 -31.72
N THR A 40 -11.43 15.51 -31.40
CA THR A 40 -12.11 14.58 -30.50
C THR A 40 -12.02 13.14 -31.01
N THR A 41 -12.33 12.92 -32.31
CA THR A 41 -12.21 11.58 -32.91
C THR A 41 -10.78 11.04 -32.87
N LYS A 42 -9.78 11.91 -33.04
CA LYS A 42 -8.36 11.52 -32.91
C LYS A 42 -8.01 11.14 -31.51
N ILE A 43 -8.47 11.89 -30.49
CA ILE A 43 -8.28 11.57 -29.07
C ILE A 43 -8.91 10.21 -28.75
N ASP A 44 -10.17 9.97 -29.14
CA ASP A 44 -10.88 8.71 -28.93
C ASP A 44 -10.13 7.52 -29.55
N SER A 45 -9.59 7.71 -30.77
CA SER A 45 -8.77 6.69 -31.45
C SER A 45 -7.47 6.37 -30.69
N ILE A 46 -6.78 7.40 -30.17
CA ILE A 46 -5.55 7.25 -29.37
C ILE A 46 -5.87 6.55 -28.04
N ASP A 47 -6.95 6.93 -27.37
CA ASP A 47 -7.37 6.34 -26.11
C ASP A 47 -7.78 4.87 -26.27
N SER A 48 -8.48 4.54 -27.38
CA SER A 48 -8.78 3.15 -27.72
C SER A 48 -7.51 2.33 -27.95
N LYS A 49 -6.55 2.86 -28.70
CA LYS A 49 -5.27 2.17 -28.95
C LYS A 49 -4.45 2.02 -27.66
N ARG A 50 -4.45 3.03 -26.81
CA ARG A 50 -3.82 2.98 -25.48
C ARG A 50 -4.43 1.89 -24.61
N ALA A 51 -5.76 1.78 -24.58
CA ALA A 51 -6.46 0.75 -23.82
C ALA A 51 -6.08 -0.67 -24.29
N GLU A 52 -6.04 -0.91 -25.62
CA GLU A 52 -5.59 -2.18 -26.21
C GLU A 52 -4.15 -2.54 -25.79
N LEU A 53 -3.24 -1.57 -25.82
CA LEU A 53 -1.84 -1.78 -25.45
C LEU A 53 -1.68 -2.05 -23.95
N LEU A 54 -2.47 -1.39 -23.10
CA LEU A 54 -2.48 -1.64 -21.65
C LEU A 54 -2.99 -3.04 -21.33
N ASP A 55 -4.06 -3.50 -21.98
CA ASP A 55 -4.56 -4.87 -21.82
C ASP A 55 -3.50 -5.89 -22.24
N LYS A 56 -2.89 -5.70 -23.39
CA LYS A 56 -1.80 -6.58 -23.86
C LYS A 56 -0.61 -6.59 -22.91
N LEU A 57 -0.24 -5.44 -22.35
CA LEU A 57 0.83 -5.35 -21.34
C LEU A 57 0.47 -6.10 -20.07
N GLU A 58 -0.77 -5.98 -19.59
CA GLU A 58 -1.28 -6.75 -18.43
C GLU A 58 -1.16 -8.25 -18.68
N GLN A 59 -1.63 -8.75 -19.83
CA GLN A 59 -1.55 -10.18 -20.18
C GLN A 59 -0.09 -10.69 -20.25
N LEU A 60 0.82 -9.91 -20.83
CA LEU A 60 2.24 -10.28 -20.87
C LEU A 60 2.86 -10.36 -19.48
N LYS A 61 2.52 -9.42 -18.58
CA LYS A 61 2.97 -9.45 -17.20
C LYS A 61 2.43 -10.65 -16.44
N LEU A 62 1.14 -10.95 -16.56
CA LEU A 62 0.52 -12.12 -15.94
C LEU A 62 1.18 -13.42 -16.39
N ASN A 63 1.42 -13.57 -17.71
CA ASN A 63 2.11 -14.72 -18.26
C ASN A 63 3.56 -14.84 -17.76
N LYS A 64 4.27 -13.71 -17.62
CA LYS A 64 5.62 -13.67 -17.04
C LYS A 64 5.60 -14.13 -15.59
N ILE A 65 4.68 -13.60 -14.77
CA ILE A 65 4.54 -13.97 -13.35
C ILE A 65 4.35 -15.47 -13.19
N GLN A 66 3.46 -16.09 -13.97
CA GLN A 66 3.25 -17.54 -13.91
C GLN A 66 4.53 -18.32 -14.22
N LYS A 67 5.25 -17.91 -15.28
CA LYS A 67 6.52 -18.53 -15.63
C LYS A 67 7.56 -18.41 -14.51
N ASP A 68 7.65 -17.21 -13.93
CA ASP A 68 8.62 -16.93 -12.88
C ASP A 68 8.29 -17.71 -11.59
N LEU A 69 7.02 -17.82 -11.20
CA LEU A 69 6.58 -18.64 -10.06
C LEU A 69 6.91 -20.13 -10.27
N ILE A 70 6.63 -20.67 -11.46
CA ILE A 70 6.95 -22.06 -11.80
C ILE A 70 8.48 -22.28 -11.82
N ALA A 71 9.25 -21.27 -12.18
CA ALA A 71 10.71 -21.36 -12.26
C ALA A 71 11.36 -21.49 -10.88
N VAL A 72 10.87 -20.78 -9.85
CA VAL A 72 11.37 -20.92 -8.46
C VAL A 72 10.84 -22.18 -7.78
N GLY A 73 9.81 -22.81 -8.33
CA GLY A 73 9.16 -24.00 -7.83
C GLY A 73 8.03 -23.73 -6.85
N ASN A 74 7.01 -24.58 -6.92
CA ASN A 74 5.93 -24.56 -5.93
C ASN A 74 6.48 -25.05 -4.58
N PRO A 75 5.96 -24.53 -3.46
CA PRO A 75 6.22 -25.09 -2.15
C PRO A 75 5.85 -26.57 -2.08
N ILE A 76 6.70 -27.37 -1.44
CA ILE A 76 6.49 -28.81 -1.24
C ILE A 76 6.22 -29.04 0.25
N CYS A 77 5.09 -29.68 0.57
CA CYS A 77 4.69 -30.07 1.93
C CYS A 77 4.31 -31.55 1.97
N ASN A 78 4.25 -32.12 3.17
CA ASN A 78 3.84 -33.53 3.37
C ASN A 78 2.31 -33.69 3.33
N GLU A 79 1.57 -32.61 3.56
CA GLU A 79 0.12 -32.61 3.51
C GLU A 79 -0.37 -32.67 2.06
N GLU A 80 -1.49 -33.38 1.86
CA GLU A 80 -2.16 -33.39 0.56
C GLU A 80 -2.82 -32.03 0.31
N VAL A 81 -2.45 -31.39 -0.81
CA VAL A 81 -3.00 -30.11 -1.24
C VAL A 81 -3.40 -30.14 -2.71
N GLU A 82 -4.50 -29.53 -3.05
CA GLU A 82 -4.88 -29.25 -4.43
C GLU A 82 -4.15 -27.99 -4.92
N VAL A 83 -3.29 -28.13 -5.94
CA VAL A 83 -2.51 -26.98 -6.47
C VAL A 83 -3.33 -26.23 -7.50
N ILE A 84 -3.64 -24.98 -7.21
CA ILE A 84 -4.47 -24.09 -8.05
C ILE A 84 -3.60 -23.01 -8.67
N TYR A 85 -3.74 -22.82 -9.99
CA TYR A 85 -3.01 -21.83 -10.78
C TYR A 85 -3.90 -20.67 -11.17
N HIS A 86 -3.81 -19.56 -10.45
CA HIS A 86 -4.40 -18.28 -10.85
C HIS A 86 -3.43 -17.46 -11.71
N LYS A 87 -3.88 -16.35 -12.31
CA LYS A 87 -3.07 -15.57 -13.23
C LYS A 87 -1.84 -14.93 -12.58
N ALA A 88 -1.95 -14.49 -11.31
CA ALA A 88 -0.87 -13.81 -10.59
C ALA A 88 -0.44 -14.49 -9.28
N MET A 89 -1.01 -15.64 -8.95
CA MET A 89 -0.66 -16.43 -7.77
C MET A 89 -0.87 -17.92 -8.03
N ILE A 90 -0.17 -18.75 -7.27
CA ILE A 90 -0.36 -20.19 -7.21
C ILE A 90 -0.59 -20.53 -5.74
N LEU A 91 -1.51 -21.43 -5.45
CA LEU A 91 -1.77 -21.85 -4.08
C LEU A 91 -1.93 -23.37 -3.97
N GLY A 92 -1.61 -23.91 -2.80
CA GLY A 92 -1.91 -25.28 -2.41
C GLY A 92 -3.07 -25.27 -1.44
N TYR A 93 -4.27 -25.61 -1.89
CA TYR A 93 -5.46 -25.65 -1.06
C TYR A 93 -5.49 -26.92 -0.22
N ASN A 94 -5.69 -26.79 1.09
CA ASN A 94 -5.82 -27.89 2.03
C ASN A 94 -7.29 -28.01 2.43
N GLU A 95 -7.95 -29.00 1.85
CA GLU A 95 -9.38 -29.28 2.06
C GLU A 95 -9.74 -29.53 3.52
N LYS A 96 -8.88 -30.24 4.24
CA LYS A 96 -9.10 -30.56 5.67
C LYS A 96 -9.21 -29.30 6.54
N HIS A 97 -8.58 -28.21 6.14
CA HIS A 97 -8.54 -26.95 6.87
C HIS A 97 -9.36 -25.83 6.22
N GLU A 98 -9.96 -26.09 5.05
CA GLU A 98 -10.77 -25.16 4.26
C GLU A 98 -10.06 -23.83 3.96
N GLN A 99 -8.75 -23.90 3.70
CA GLN A 99 -7.91 -22.75 3.34
C GLN A 99 -6.61 -23.23 2.66
N ALA A 100 -5.88 -22.29 2.07
CA ALA A 100 -4.60 -22.63 1.49
C ALA A 100 -3.55 -22.95 2.58
N GLN A 101 -2.83 -24.08 2.39
CA GLN A 101 -1.60 -24.41 3.11
C GLN A 101 -0.54 -23.34 2.84
N TRP A 102 -0.45 -22.89 1.58
CA TRP A 102 0.44 -21.84 1.11
C TRP A 102 -0.15 -21.11 -0.11
N VAL A 103 0.18 -19.83 -0.23
CA VAL A 103 -0.08 -19.01 -1.42
C VAL A 103 1.22 -18.37 -1.85
N SER A 104 1.65 -18.62 -3.09
CA SER A 104 2.83 -18.04 -3.70
C SER A 104 2.45 -16.96 -4.70
N HIS A 105 3.07 -15.76 -4.60
CA HIS A 105 2.87 -14.66 -5.53
C HIS A 105 4.15 -13.84 -5.68
N ILE A 106 4.14 -12.88 -6.61
CA ILE A 106 5.26 -11.96 -6.85
C ILE A 106 4.80 -10.54 -6.56
N VAL A 107 5.58 -9.81 -5.76
CA VAL A 107 5.43 -8.37 -5.58
C VAL A 107 6.32 -7.66 -6.60
N LEU A 108 5.70 -6.91 -7.50
CA LEU A 108 6.37 -6.15 -8.57
C LEU A 108 6.56 -4.68 -8.17
N PRO A 109 7.58 -3.97 -8.69
CA PRO A 109 7.70 -2.51 -8.53
C PRO A 109 6.49 -1.72 -9.06
N ASP A 110 5.68 -2.34 -9.91
CA ASP A 110 4.42 -1.77 -10.43
C ASP A 110 3.39 -1.43 -9.34
N VAL A 111 3.53 -1.96 -8.12
CA VAL A 111 2.68 -1.61 -6.97
C VAL A 111 2.72 -0.11 -6.64
N GLU A 112 3.84 0.58 -6.96
CA GLU A 112 3.99 2.04 -6.81
C GLU A 112 2.96 2.82 -7.63
N LYS A 113 2.66 2.35 -8.85
CA LYS A 113 1.80 3.01 -9.83
C LYS A 113 0.42 2.38 -9.96
N GLY A 114 0.15 1.34 -9.18
CA GLY A 114 -1.11 0.61 -9.21
C GLY A 114 -2.29 1.51 -8.83
N ASN A 115 -3.24 1.69 -9.75
CA ASN A 115 -4.39 2.58 -9.60
C ASN A 115 -5.74 1.84 -9.58
N VAL A 116 -5.75 0.52 -9.75
CA VAL A 116 -7.00 -0.26 -9.67
C VAL A 116 -7.54 -0.17 -8.25
N SER A 117 -8.79 0.26 -8.14
CA SER A 117 -9.45 0.44 -6.85
C SER A 117 -9.71 -0.89 -6.16
N ARG A 118 -9.50 -0.91 -4.85
CA ARG A 118 -9.86 -2.05 -4.02
C ARG A 118 -11.37 -2.32 -4.12
N THR A 119 -11.73 -3.61 -4.18
CA THR A 119 -13.13 -4.06 -4.16
C THR A 119 -13.42 -4.85 -2.88
N ASN A 120 -14.66 -5.28 -2.70
CA ASN A 120 -15.07 -6.23 -1.66
C ASN A 120 -15.72 -7.47 -2.31
N ASN A 121 -15.29 -7.84 -3.51
CA ASN A 121 -15.87 -8.91 -4.29
C ASN A 121 -15.35 -10.29 -3.85
N PHE A 122 -15.50 -10.57 -2.55
CA PHE A 122 -15.17 -11.89 -1.99
C PHE A 122 -16.12 -12.94 -2.53
N ARG A 123 -15.59 -14.06 -3.03
CA ARG A 123 -16.36 -15.12 -3.67
C ARG A 123 -15.67 -16.48 -3.58
N LYS A 124 -16.46 -17.55 -3.67
CA LYS A 124 -15.94 -18.92 -3.79
C LYS A 124 -15.02 -19.06 -5.00
N ASP A 125 -13.96 -19.83 -4.87
CA ASP A 125 -13.05 -20.15 -5.96
C ASP A 125 -13.54 -21.39 -6.69
N LYS A 126 -13.92 -21.24 -7.94
CA LYS A 126 -14.44 -22.34 -8.76
C LYS A 126 -13.35 -23.31 -9.26
N LEU A 127 -12.09 -22.95 -9.08
CA LEU A 127 -10.95 -23.83 -9.47
C LEU A 127 -10.66 -24.86 -8.39
N VAL A 128 -11.07 -24.64 -7.15
CA VAL A 128 -10.98 -25.64 -6.07
C VAL A 128 -12.11 -26.65 -6.26
N THR A 129 -11.73 -27.91 -6.43
CA THR A 129 -12.68 -28.98 -6.85
C THR A 129 -13.73 -29.26 -5.78
N SER A 130 -13.34 -29.28 -4.51
CA SER A 130 -14.25 -29.51 -3.36
C SER A 130 -15.09 -28.28 -2.99
N GLY A 131 -14.67 -27.10 -3.45
CA GLY A 131 -15.23 -25.81 -3.07
C GLY A 131 -14.31 -25.08 -2.10
N THR A 132 -14.79 -23.97 -1.56
CA THR A 132 -14.03 -23.17 -0.58
C THR A 132 -14.93 -22.64 0.50
N ALA A 133 -14.36 -22.13 1.57
CA ALA A 133 -15.04 -21.27 2.52
C ALA A 133 -15.87 -20.20 1.81
N SER A 134 -16.86 -19.65 2.50
CA SER A 134 -17.84 -18.72 1.98
C SER A 134 -18.00 -17.48 2.87
N LYS A 135 -18.88 -16.57 2.47
CA LYS A 135 -19.28 -15.45 3.31
C LYS A 135 -19.94 -15.92 4.61
N ALA A 136 -20.71 -17.01 4.57
CA ALA A 136 -21.42 -17.54 5.73
C ALA A 136 -20.45 -17.96 6.82
N ASP A 137 -19.32 -18.58 6.47
CA ASP A 137 -18.32 -19.04 7.44
C ASP A 137 -17.67 -17.89 8.22
N TYR A 138 -17.44 -16.75 7.57
CA TYR A 138 -16.80 -15.58 8.19
C TYR A 138 -17.79 -14.61 8.85
N TRP A 139 -19.08 -14.72 8.58
CA TRP A 139 -20.09 -13.77 9.07
C TRP A 139 -20.26 -13.93 10.59
N TYR A 140 -20.07 -12.85 11.34
CA TYR A 140 -20.08 -12.83 12.81
C TYR A 140 -19.13 -13.83 13.50
N SER A 141 -18.11 -14.33 12.80
CA SER A 141 -17.10 -15.24 13.39
C SER A 141 -16.12 -14.55 14.33
N GLY A 142 -16.00 -13.23 14.27
CA GLY A 142 -14.97 -12.46 14.98
C GLY A 142 -13.65 -12.37 14.23
N TYR A 143 -13.49 -13.04 13.09
CA TYR A 143 -12.29 -13.04 12.28
C TYR A 143 -12.47 -12.21 11.00
N ASP A 144 -11.40 -11.54 10.59
CA ASP A 144 -11.30 -10.93 9.28
C ASP A 144 -11.05 -11.99 8.20
N ARG A 145 -11.49 -11.73 6.99
CA ARG A 145 -11.04 -12.44 5.78
C ARG A 145 -9.63 -11.97 5.46
N GLY A 146 -8.64 -12.55 6.13
CA GLY A 146 -7.24 -12.19 5.98
C GLY A 146 -6.71 -12.69 4.65
N HIS A 147 -6.22 -11.77 3.80
CA HIS A 147 -5.58 -12.14 2.55
C HIS A 147 -4.21 -12.79 2.81
N LEU A 148 -3.93 -13.92 2.16
CA LEU A 148 -2.58 -14.51 2.15
C LEU A 148 -1.71 -13.78 1.11
N ALA A 149 -2.17 -13.63 -0.13
CA ALA A 149 -1.62 -12.70 -1.12
C ALA A 149 -2.46 -11.41 -1.12
N PRO A 150 -1.93 -10.29 -0.60
CA PRO A 150 -2.73 -9.09 -0.34
C PRO A 150 -3.16 -8.38 -1.62
N SER A 151 -4.41 -7.91 -1.66
CA SER A 151 -4.96 -7.20 -2.82
C SER A 151 -4.16 -5.94 -3.20
N ALA A 152 -3.45 -5.35 -2.25
CA ALA A 152 -2.61 -4.18 -2.49
C ALA A 152 -1.42 -4.47 -3.43
N ASP A 153 -0.93 -5.71 -3.47
CA ASP A 153 0.17 -6.12 -4.34
C ASP A 153 -0.24 -6.26 -5.82
N PHE A 154 -1.57 -6.29 -6.08
CA PHE A 154 -2.14 -6.52 -7.41
C PHE A 154 -2.83 -5.29 -8.03
N ARG A 155 -2.72 -4.10 -7.43
CA ARG A 155 -3.39 -2.89 -7.93
C ARG A 155 -2.94 -2.42 -9.33
N TRP A 156 -1.95 -3.03 -9.91
CA TRP A 156 -1.49 -2.81 -11.28
C TRP A 156 -2.27 -3.61 -12.34
N SER A 157 -3.09 -4.60 -11.93
CA SER A 157 -3.87 -5.50 -12.79
C SER A 157 -5.29 -5.69 -12.24
N LYS A 158 -6.30 -5.50 -13.10
CA LYS A 158 -7.70 -5.77 -12.75
C LYS A 158 -7.94 -7.26 -12.51
N THR A 159 -7.31 -8.11 -13.32
CA THR A 159 -7.43 -9.56 -13.25
C THR A 159 -6.83 -10.08 -11.94
N ALA A 160 -5.55 -9.75 -11.67
CA ALA A 160 -4.87 -10.20 -10.46
C ALA A 160 -5.55 -9.68 -9.17
N LEU A 161 -5.95 -8.39 -9.16
CA LEU A 161 -6.69 -7.82 -8.04
C LEU A 161 -8.02 -8.56 -7.82
N SER A 162 -8.77 -8.87 -8.87
CA SER A 162 -10.02 -9.60 -8.78
C SER A 162 -9.83 -11.01 -8.21
N GLU A 163 -8.82 -11.74 -8.67
CA GLU A 163 -8.50 -13.10 -8.20
C GLU A 163 -8.07 -13.12 -6.74
N SER A 164 -7.41 -12.06 -6.23
CA SER A 164 -7.00 -11.98 -4.83
C SER A 164 -8.17 -12.05 -3.83
N TYR A 165 -9.41 -11.84 -4.27
CA TYR A 165 -10.63 -11.91 -3.44
C TYR A 165 -11.31 -13.28 -3.44
N PHE A 166 -10.71 -14.32 -4.01
CA PHE A 166 -11.20 -15.68 -3.82
C PHE A 166 -11.01 -16.16 -2.38
N TYR A 167 -11.99 -16.91 -1.85
CA TYR A 167 -11.88 -17.47 -0.50
C TYR A 167 -10.73 -18.47 -0.36
N SER A 168 -10.26 -19.08 -1.45
CA SER A 168 -9.04 -19.89 -1.46
C SER A 168 -7.76 -19.11 -1.06
N ASN A 169 -7.78 -17.78 -1.18
CA ASN A 169 -6.71 -16.87 -0.75
C ASN A 169 -6.99 -16.24 0.63
N MET A 170 -8.02 -16.69 1.36
CA MET A 170 -8.41 -16.14 2.66
C MET A 170 -8.10 -17.11 3.78
N ALA A 171 -7.70 -16.57 4.92
CA ALA A 171 -7.56 -17.29 6.18
C ALA A 171 -8.15 -16.47 7.33
N PRO A 172 -8.68 -17.12 8.41
CA PRO A 172 -9.25 -16.42 9.55
C PRO A 172 -8.16 -15.74 10.37
N GLN A 173 -8.02 -14.43 10.21
CA GLN A 173 -7.07 -13.60 10.95
C GLN A 173 -7.82 -12.73 11.96
N LEU A 174 -7.29 -12.61 13.18
CA LEU A 174 -7.79 -11.63 14.14
C LEU A 174 -7.52 -10.20 13.63
N PRO A 175 -8.47 -9.25 13.86
CA PRO A 175 -8.30 -7.86 13.44
C PRO A 175 -6.99 -7.21 13.90
N GLU A 176 -6.53 -7.56 15.11
CA GLU A 176 -5.30 -7.08 15.74
C GLU A 176 -4.04 -7.49 14.96
N LEU A 177 -4.04 -8.67 14.33
CA LEU A 177 -2.99 -9.05 13.41
C LEU A 177 -3.20 -8.42 12.04
N ASN A 178 -4.35 -8.72 11.40
CA ASN A 178 -4.63 -8.40 10.01
C ASN A 178 -4.54 -6.91 9.69
N ARG A 179 -5.11 -6.06 10.57
CA ARG A 179 -5.21 -4.62 10.32
C ARG A 179 -4.00 -3.82 10.81
N GLU A 180 -3.15 -4.41 11.65
CA GLU A 180 -1.99 -3.74 12.25
C GLU A 180 -0.66 -4.32 11.75
N LYS A 181 -0.08 -5.30 12.48
CA LYS A 181 1.30 -5.78 12.20
C LYS A 181 1.44 -6.52 10.88
N TRP A 182 0.42 -7.25 10.47
CA TRP A 182 0.45 -7.92 9.16
C TRP A 182 0.43 -6.92 8.01
N ALA A 183 -0.45 -5.91 8.12
CA ALA A 183 -0.48 -4.81 7.16
C ALA A 183 0.82 -3.99 7.15
N GLU A 184 1.47 -3.79 8.33
CA GLU A 184 2.78 -3.16 8.46
C GLU A 184 3.87 -3.97 7.72
N LEU A 185 3.89 -5.30 7.89
CA LEU A 185 4.80 -6.20 7.18
C LEU A 185 4.61 -6.14 5.66
N GLU A 186 3.37 -6.22 5.19
CA GLU A 186 3.05 -6.14 3.76
C GLU A 186 3.47 -4.80 3.15
N ASN A 187 3.30 -3.70 3.90
CA ASN A 187 3.77 -2.38 3.46
C ASN A 187 5.31 -2.33 3.39
N ALA A 188 6.01 -2.91 4.37
CA ALA A 188 7.47 -2.96 4.37
C ALA A 188 8.02 -3.74 3.16
N ILE A 189 7.38 -4.85 2.79
CA ILE A 189 7.76 -5.62 1.59
C ILE A 189 7.57 -4.79 0.31
N ARG A 190 6.43 -4.09 0.17
CA ARG A 190 6.19 -3.22 -0.99
C ARG A 190 7.21 -2.08 -1.05
N GLU A 191 7.52 -1.45 0.07
CA GLU A 191 8.53 -0.40 0.15
C GLU A 191 9.91 -0.92 -0.28
N TYR A 192 10.32 -2.09 0.21
CA TYR A 192 11.56 -2.74 -0.21
C TYR A 192 11.62 -2.95 -1.73
N VAL A 193 10.54 -3.47 -2.33
CA VAL A 193 10.43 -3.69 -3.78
C VAL A 193 10.52 -2.39 -4.58
N ILE A 194 9.83 -1.34 -4.12
CA ILE A 194 9.82 -0.03 -4.79
C ILE A 194 11.19 0.65 -4.70
N GLU A 195 11.81 0.64 -3.53
CA GLU A 195 13.09 1.29 -3.30
C GLU A 195 14.23 0.61 -4.09
N ASN A 196 14.24 -0.72 -4.11
CA ASN A 196 15.27 -1.48 -4.82
C ASN A 196 14.95 -1.68 -6.31
N LYS A 197 13.72 -1.39 -6.76
CA LYS A 197 13.24 -1.57 -8.15
C LYS A 197 13.38 -3.01 -8.64
N ILE A 198 13.15 -3.98 -7.77
CA ILE A 198 13.22 -5.41 -8.03
C ILE A 198 11.88 -6.07 -7.76
N GLN A 199 11.67 -7.27 -8.29
CA GLN A 199 10.58 -8.15 -7.88
C GLN A 199 11.05 -9.08 -6.76
N VAL A 200 10.14 -9.44 -5.85
CA VAL A 200 10.36 -10.48 -4.84
C VAL A 200 9.28 -11.55 -4.92
N TYR A 201 9.65 -12.77 -4.60
CA TYR A 201 8.73 -13.90 -4.47
C TYR A 201 8.29 -13.98 -3.01
N VAL A 202 7.00 -14.21 -2.80
CA VAL A 202 6.42 -14.26 -1.45
C VAL A 202 5.58 -15.52 -1.32
N VAL A 203 5.80 -16.30 -0.26
CA VAL A 203 4.95 -17.42 0.12
C VAL A 203 4.34 -17.12 1.48
N THR A 204 3.02 -17.27 1.59
CA THR A 204 2.26 -16.93 2.79
C THR A 204 1.28 -18.03 3.14
N GLY A 205 1.12 -18.33 4.41
CA GLY A 205 0.10 -19.27 4.91
C GLY A 205 -0.08 -19.21 6.41
N GLY A 206 -1.08 -19.93 6.91
CA GLY A 206 -1.21 -20.29 8.30
C GLY A 206 -0.38 -21.54 8.61
N ILE A 207 0.13 -21.69 9.83
CA ILE A 207 0.70 -22.97 10.27
C ILE A 207 -0.47 -23.89 10.65
N LEU A 208 -0.76 -24.86 9.78
CA LEU A 208 -1.92 -25.76 9.90
C LEU A 208 -1.55 -27.07 10.58
N HIS A 209 -2.39 -27.54 11.47
CA HIS A 209 -2.27 -28.85 12.13
C HIS A 209 -3.62 -29.31 12.69
N ASP A 210 -3.80 -30.60 12.90
CA ASP A 210 -5.08 -31.24 13.21
C ASP A 210 -5.78 -30.77 14.49
N SER A 211 -5.04 -30.21 15.44
CA SER A 211 -5.59 -29.75 16.70
C SER A 211 -6.02 -28.28 16.72
N LEU A 212 -6.03 -27.63 15.55
CA LEU A 212 -6.50 -26.24 15.44
C LEU A 212 -8.00 -26.12 15.75
N PRO A 213 -8.41 -25.04 16.42
CA PRO A 213 -9.83 -24.75 16.57
C PRO A 213 -10.48 -24.44 15.22
N ILE A 214 -11.75 -24.75 15.10
CA ILE A 214 -12.57 -24.46 13.91
C ILE A 214 -13.34 -23.18 14.18
N MET A 215 -13.42 -22.31 13.15
CA MET A 215 -14.21 -21.10 13.17
C MET A 215 -15.70 -21.44 13.34
N ARG A 216 -16.35 -20.84 14.32
CA ARG A 216 -17.73 -21.14 14.68
C ARG A 216 -18.62 -19.93 14.58
N ASN A 217 -19.73 -20.09 13.87
CA ASN A 217 -20.88 -19.19 13.86
C ASN A 217 -22.15 -20.02 13.55
N GLU A 218 -23.31 -19.41 13.62
CA GLU A 218 -24.60 -20.09 13.40
C GLU A 218 -24.83 -20.50 11.94
N ASP A 219 -24.27 -19.76 11.00
CA ASP A 219 -24.53 -19.91 9.56
C ASP A 219 -23.40 -20.64 8.80
N ARG A 220 -22.39 -21.18 9.50
CA ARG A 220 -21.23 -21.78 8.84
C ARG A 220 -21.61 -22.94 7.92
N GLU A 221 -20.96 -22.97 6.74
CA GLU A 221 -21.09 -24.03 5.75
C GLU A 221 -19.90 -25.00 5.80
N ASN A 222 -18.72 -24.52 6.26
CA ASN A 222 -17.45 -25.25 6.21
C ASN A 222 -16.71 -25.20 7.55
N ASP A 223 -15.88 -26.19 7.80
CA ASP A 223 -15.08 -26.30 9.03
C ASP A 223 -13.71 -25.63 8.86
N VAL A 224 -13.70 -24.30 8.72
CA VAL A 224 -12.49 -23.51 8.53
C VAL A 224 -11.64 -23.49 9.80
N SER A 225 -10.42 -24.02 9.72
CA SER A 225 -9.47 -24.02 10.84
C SER A 225 -8.91 -22.63 11.11
N ILE A 226 -8.68 -22.31 12.39
CA ILE A 226 -8.11 -21.03 12.83
C ILE A 226 -6.62 -21.22 13.15
N PRO A 227 -5.68 -20.76 12.30
CA PRO A 227 -4.25 -20.87 12.59
C PRO A 227 -3.86 -20.04 13.82
N ASN A 228 -3.02 -20.60 14.68
CA ASN A 228 -2.43 -19.88 15.82
C ASN A 228 -1.29 -18.95 15.38
N LEU A 229 -0.62 -19.30 14.29
CA LEU A 229 0.54 -18.59 13.73
C LEU A 229 0.35 -18.43 12.22
N PHE A 230 0.81 -17.31 11.70
CA PHE A 230 0.94 -17.04 10.27
C PHE A 230 2.41 -16.85 9.90
N TYR A 231 2.78 -17.36 8.74
CA TYR A 231 4.11 -17.14 8.16
C TYR A 231 4.04 -16.36 6.85
N LYS A 232 5.11 -15.65 6.55
CA LYS A 232 5.37 -15.01 5.26
C LYS A 232 6.86 -15.12 4.97
N VAL A 233 7.20 -15.79 3.86
CA VAL A 233 8.58 -16.03 3.42
C VAL A 233 8.82 -15.27 2.14
N ILE A 234 9.91 -14.54 2.08
CA ILE A 234 10.26 -13.64 0.98
C ILE A 234 11.61 -14.04 0.40
N LEU A 235 11.67 -14.18 -0.92
CA LEU A 235 12.88 -14.40 -1.69
C LEU A 235 13.15 -13.22 -2.63
N ASP A 236 14.27 -12.55 -2.41
CA ASP A 236 14.89 -11.64 -3.37
C ASP A 236 15.93 -12.43 -4.19
N ASN A 237 15.45 -13.09 -5.23
CA ASN A 237 16.27 -13.94 -6.07
C ASN A 237 17.36 -13.15 -6.85
N ALA A 238 17.12 -11.86 -7.12
CA ALA A 238 18.07 -11.02 -7.84
C ALA A 238 19.33 -10.71 -7.02
N ASN A 239 19.20 -10.63 -5.69
CA ASN A 239 20.29 -10.34 -4.76
C ASN A 239 20.69 -11.55 -3.90
N HIS A 240 20.18 -12.74 -4.19
CA HIS A 240 20.43 -13.99 -3.45
C HIS A 240 20.16 -13.84 -1.94
N ARG A 241 18.96 -13.39 -1.58
CA ARG A 241 18.55 -13.09 -0.18
C ARG A 241 17.19 -13.67 0.13
N GLY A 242 17.05 -14.17 1.34
CA GLY A 242 15.78 -14.66 1.85
C GLY A 242 15.51 -14.23 3.28
N ILE A 243 14.23 -14.10 3.64
CA ILE A 243 13.77 -13.82 5.00
C ILE A 243 12.41 -14.44 5.22
N GLY A 244 12.19 -15.00 6.41
CA GLY A 244 10.88 -15.43 6.87
C GLY A 244 10.38 -14.57 8.02
N PHE A 245 9.07 -14.53 8.20
CA PHE A 245 8.40 -13.94 9.36
C PHE A 245 7.37 -14.94 9.89
N VAL A 246 7.32 -15.08 11.20
CA VAL A 246 6.27 -15.87 11.88
C VAL A 246 5.65 -15.01 12.96
N MET A 247 4.33 -14.82 12.87
CA MET A 247 3.57 -13.95 13.77
C MET A 247 2.38 -14.69 14.40
N PRO A 248 2.06 -14.43 15.68
CA PRO A 248 0.86 -14.97 16.29
C PRO A 248 -0.39 -14.37 15.64
N ASN A 249 -1.45 -15.18 15.53
CA ASN A 249 -2.77 -14.70 15.14
C ASN A 249 -3.39 -13.91 16.30
N GLY A 250 -2.95 -12.68 16.52
CA GLY A 250 -3.35 -11.85 17.64
C GLY A 250 -2.52 -10.58 17.75
N ILE A 251 -2.47 -10.02 18.95
CA ILE A 251 -1.72 -8.79 19.23
C ILE A 251 -0.21 -9.03 19.08
N CYS A 252 0.42 -8.25 18.22
CA CYS A 252 1.86 -8.26 17.98
C CYS A 252 2.52 -7.00 18.54
N ASN A 253 3.13 -7.10 19.73
CA ASN A 253 3.63 -5.94 20.49
C ASN A 253 5.04 -5.48 20.08
N TYR A 254 5.78 -6.30 19.34
CA TYR A 254 7.18 -6.03 19.01
C TYR A 254 7.32 -5.41 17.59
N PRO A 255 8.44 -4.75 17.28
CA PRO A 255 8.77 -4.33 15.91
C PRO A 255 8.74 -5.52 14.94
N ILE A 256 8.41 -5.29 13.66
CA ILE A 256 8.27 -6.36 12.65
C ILE A 256 9.49 -7.28 12.64
N MET A 257 10.69 -6.70 12.65
CA MET A 257 11.94 -7.47 12.55
C MET A 257 12.21 -8.39 13.76
N SER A 258 11.48 -8.22 14.86
CA SER A 258 11.53 -9.16 15.99
C SER A 258 10.85 -10.50 15.69
N TYR A 259 10.05 -10.56 14.62
CA TYR A 259 9.38 -11.77 14.13
C TYR A 259 10.11 -12.40 12.95
N ALA A 260 11.26 -11.83 12.56
CA ALA A 260 12.06 -12.31 11.44
C ALA A 260 12.81 -13.59 11.82
N ILE A 261 12.81 -14.56 10.91
CA ILE A 261 13.53 -15.82 10.99
C ILE A 261 14.19 -16.16 9.64
N SER A 262 15.11 -17.09 9.61
CA SER A 262 15.64 -17.62 8.35
C SER A 262 14.59 -18.45 7.59
N ILE A 263 14.79 -18.62 6.28
CA ILE A 263 13.93 -19.53 5.48
C ILE A 263 13.99 -20.94 6.06
N ASP A 264 15.19 -21.48 6.36
CA ASP A 264 15.36 -22.78 6.98
C ASP A 264 14.56 -22.94 8.28
N SER A 265 14.56 -21.89 9.13
CA SER A 265 13.77 -21.88 10.36
C SER A 265 12.28 -21.90 10.08
N ALA A 266 11.83 -21.18 9.04
CA ALA A 266 10.43 -21.20 8.61
C ALA A 266 10.05 -22.59 8.05
N GLU A 267 10.91 -23.21 7.28
CA GLU A 267 10.73 -24.57 6.74
C GLU A 267 10.64 -25.61 7.87
N ALA A 268 11.54 -25.53 8.85
CA ALA A 268 11.51 -26.40 10.02
C ALA A 268 10.22 -26.27 10.84
N LEU A 269 9.66 -25.06 10.94
CA LEU A 269 8.41 -24.79 11.67
C LEU A 269 7.15 -25.21 10.92
N THR A 270 7.17 -25.11 9.59
CA THR A 270 5.99 -25.33 8.74
C THR A 270 5.95 -26.70 8.10
N GLY A 271 7.11 -27.40 7.99
CA GLY A 271 7.25 -28.61 7.20
C GLY A 271 7.16 -28.38 5.70
N ILE A 272 7.34 -27.14 5.23
CA ILE A 272 7.20 -26.74 3.81
C ILE A 272 8.57 -26.35 3.27
N ASN A 273 9.01 -26.95 2.17
CA ASN A 273 10.13 -26.44 1.38
C ASN A 273 9.59 -25.39 0.39
N PHE A 274 9.95 -24.12 0.58
CA PHE A 274 9.26 -22.99 -0.06
C PHE A 274 9.61 -22.76 -1.52
N PHE A 275 10.87 -22.80 -1.90
CA PHE A 275 11.35 -22.47 -3.24
C PHE A 275 12.07 -23.69 -3.85
N SER A 276 11.32 -24.77 -4.03
CA SER A 276 11.81 -26.12 -4.25
C SER A 276 12.75 -26.33 -5.46
N LYS A 277 12.85 -25.35 -6.38
CA LYS A 277 13.77 -25.41 -7.53
C LYS A 277 14.96 -24.48 -7.40
N ILE A 278 15.04 -23.69 -6.34
CA ILE A 278 16.22 -22.88 -6.03
C ILE A 278 17.17 -23.74 -5.21
N LYS A 279 18.45 -23.74 -5.57
CA LYS A 279 19.46 -24.52 -4.86
C LYS A 279 19.94 -23.75 -3.63
N ASP A 280 20.12 -24.44 -2.51
CA ASP A 280 20.60 -23.84 -1.24
C ASP A 280 21.95 -23.11 -1.40
N GLU A 281 22.79 -23.57 -2.36
CA GLU A 281 24.08 -22.94 -2.69
C GLU A 281 23.91 -21.56 -3.32
N ASP A 282 22.74 -21.25 -3.90
CA ASP A 282 22.50 -20.01 -4.65
C ASP A 282 22.15 -18.84 -3.76
N PHE A 283 21.79 -19.07 -2.47
CA PHE A 283 21.56 -17.98 -1.51
C PHE A 283 21.64 -18.45 -0.04
N THR A 284 21.91 -17.48 0.84
CA THR A 284 22.08 -17.73 2.27
C THR A 284 20.71 -17.82 2.97
N GLU A 285 20.10 -19.00 3.03
CA GLU A 285 18.88 -19.26 3.78
C GLU A 285 19.08 -19.23 5.30
N GLN A 286 20.30 -19.51 5.76
CA GLN A 286 20.65 -19.67 7.17
C GLN A 286 20.95 -18.36 7.91
N LYS A 287 21.25 -17.27 7.21
CA LYS A 287 21.60 -15.98 7.84
C LYS A 287 20.70 -14.86 7.37
N ILE A 288 20.10 -14.18 8.32
CA ILE A 288 19.29 -12.98 8.05
C ILE A 288 20.15 -11.76 8.32
N ASP A 289 20.29 -10.90 7.31
CA ASP A 289 20.70 -9.52 7.54
C ASP A 289 19.46 -8.63 7.65
N ILE A 290 19.02 -8.42 8.88
CA ILE A 290 17.80 -7.65 9.19
C ILE A 290 17.89 -6.22 8.64
N ASP A 291 19.08 -5.62 8.63
CA ASP A 291 19.26 -4.24 8.20
C ASP A 291 18.99 -4.04 6.70
N ILE A 292 19.24 -5.07 5.90
CA ILE A 292 18.97 -5.05 4.46
C ILE A 292 17.46 -5.02 4.16
N TRP A 293 16.67 -5.71 4.99
CA TRP A 293 15.23 -5.83 4.83
C TRP A 293 14.45 -4.70 5.51
N GLN A 294 15.11 -3.85 6.29
CA GLN A 294 14.52 -2.63 6.81
C GLN A 294 14.37 -1.60 5.68
N SER A 295 13.28 -1.71 4.94
CA SER A 295 12.84 -0.63 4.04
C SER A 295 12.44 0.58 4.87
N GLY A 296 12.68 1.76 4.34
CA GLY A 296 12.19 3.01 4.94
C GLY A 296 13.23 3.80 5.72
N SER A 297 14.54 3.48 5.68
CA SER A 297 15.55 4.51 5.92
C SER A 297 15.79 5.28 4.62
N LYS A 298 14.83 6.13 4.21
CA LYS A 298 15.11 7.11 3.16
C LYS A 298 16.37 7.87 3.57
N LYS A 299 17.27 8.10 2.62
CA LYS A 299 18.47 8.90 2.87
C LYS A 299 18.10 10.16 3.68
N GLY A 300 18.49 10.18 4.97
CA GLY A 300 18.14 11.21 5.94
C GLY A 300 17.02 10.87 6.93
N ASP A 301 16.46 9.65 6.94
CA ASP A 301 15.74 9.12 8.09
C ASP A 301 16.73 8.82 9.21
N VAL A 302 16.28 8.92 10.46
CA VAL A 302 17.12 8.63 11.63
C VAL A 302 16.43 7.69 12.59
N THR A 303 17.21 6.99 13.39
CA THR A 303 16.67 6.16 14.48
C THR A 303 16.01 7.07 15.51
N PRO A 304 14.76 6.77 15.94
CA PRO A 304 14.10 7.51 17.00
C PRO A 304 14.92 7.54 18.30
N LEU A 305 14.81 8.65 19.02
CA LEU A 305 15.55 8.82 20.28
C LEU A 305 15.21 7.70 21.27
N ASN A 306 16.22 7.18 21.97
CA ASN A 306 16.00 6.16 23.00
C ASN A 306 15.20 6.78 24.18
N PRO A 307 14.03 6.21 24.55
CA PRO A 307 13.22 6.75 25.64
C PRO A 307 13.93 6.84 26.98
N ILE A 308 14.92 5.96 27.24
CA ILE A 308 15.71 5.95 28.49
C ILE A 308 16.54 7.25 28.63
N ASN A 309 16.95 7.85 27.50
CA ASN A 309 17.76 9.07 27.47
C ASN A 309 16.90 10.35 27.44
N LEU A 310 15.58 10.22 27.50
CA LEU A 310 14.69 11.37 27.55
C LEU A 310 14.39 11.76 29.01
N GLU A 311 14.19 13.06 29.23
CA GLU A 311 13.75 13.56 30.53
C GLU A 311 12.41 12.92 30.91
N LYS A 312 12.21 12.71 32.21
CA LYS A 312 10.98 12.09 32.76
C LYS A 312 9.70 12.79 32.22
N GLY A 313 8.77 11.99 31.74
CA GLY A 313 7.51 12.46 31.16
C GLY A 313 7.57 12.85 29.69
N ARG A 314 8.71 12.69 29.02
CA ARG A 314 8.85 12.82 27.56
C ARG A 314 8.80 11.45 26.89
N ILE A 315 8.31 11.41 25.68
CA ILE A 315 8.20 10.20 24.85
C ILE A 315 8.90 10.46 23.50
N ASN A 316 9.31 9.39 22.82
CA ASN A 316 9.82 9.50 21.46
C ASN A 316 8.69 9.44 20.41
N SER A 317 9.02 9.62 19.14
CA SER A 317 8.07 9.58 18.02
C SER A 317 7.33 8.25 17.88
N VAL A 318 7.98 7.11 18.19
CA VAL A 318 7.37 5.77 18.15
C VAL A 318 6.29 5.61 19.23
N GLN A 319 6.55 6.14 20.42
CA GLN A 319 5.61 6.04 21.55
C GLN A 319 4.38 6.94 21.38
N ALA A 320 4.43 7.93 20.46
CA ALA A 320 3.33 8.88 20.23
C ALA A 320 2.00 8.17 19.89
N LYS A 321 2.04 7.05 19.17
CA LYS A 321 0.84 6.29 18.80
C LYS A 321 0.07 5.70 19.98
N TYR A 322 0.75 5.44 21.10
CA TYR A 322 0.13 4.94 22.33
C TYR A 322 -0.43 6.05 23.22
N ASN A 323 -0.20 7.32 22.84
CA ASN A 323 -0.60 8.50 23.60
C ASN A 323 -1.58 9.40 22.83
N ILE A 324 -2.26 8.86 21.81
CA ILE A 324 -3.30 9.59 21.06
C ILE A 324 -4.42 10.03 22.01
N GLY A 325 -4.87 11.28 21.87
CA GLY A 325 -5.89 11.89 22.73
C GLY A 325 -5.32 12.61 23.94
N THR A 326 -4.05 12.36 24.35
CA THR A 326 -3.41 12.96 25.51
C THR A 326 -2.55 14.17 25.17
N LYS A 327 -2.30 15.06 26.15
CA LYS A 327 -1.28 16.11 26.04
C LYS A 327 0.06 15.53 26.46
N SER A 328 1.01 15.50 25.54
CA SER A 328 2.33 14.87 25.73
C SER A 328 3.44 15.71 25.13
N THR A 329 4.68 15.43 25.51
CA THR A 329 5.89 15.99 24.87
C THR A 329 6.57 14.91 24.08
N VAL A 330 6.53 15.01 22.75
CA VAL A 330 7.15 14.07 21.81
C VAL A 330 8.49 14.62 21.34
N CYS A 331 9.54 13.82 21.50
CA CYS A 331 10.90 14.16 21.13
C CYS A 331 11.39 13.32 19.94
N GLY A 332 12.12 13.94 19.02
CA GLY A 332 12.68 13.29 17.82
C GLY A 332 13.47 14.28 16.97
N THR A 333 13.99 13.80 15.85
CA THR A 333 14.72 14.62 14.87
C THR A 333 13.78 15.01 13.73
N VAL A 334 13.69 16.28 13.40
CA VAL A 334 12.90 16.77 12.24
C VAL A 334 13.65 16.42 10.96
N VAL A 335 13.34 15.28 10.36
CA VAL A 335 14.04 14.78 9.15
C VAL A 335 13.48 15.31 7.85
N SER A 336 12.25 15.80 7.84
CA SER A 336 11.68 16.50 6.69
C SER A 336 10.69 17.58 7.09
N THR A 337 10.67 18.63 6.30
CA THR A 337 9.78 19.78 6.44
C THR A 337 9.14 20.09 5.10
N LYS A 338 7.90 20.57 5.10
CA LYS A 338 7.22 21.03 3.88
C LYS A 338 6.30 22.20 4.21
N TYR A 339 6.50 23.32 3.53
CA TYR A 339 5.50 24.38 3.44
C TYR A 339 4.57 24.11 2.26
N SER A 340 3.28 24.19 2.48
CA SER A 340 2.25 24.03 1.46
C SER A 340 1.66 25.41 1.11
N GLU A 341 1.97 25.94 -0.05
CA GLU A 341 1.40 27.22 -0.53
C GLU A 341 -0.14 27.19 -0.59
N LYS A 342 -0.70 26.04 -0.96
CA LYS A 342 -2.16 25.83 -1.08
C LYS A 342 -2.89 26.02 0.25
N SER A 343 -2.36 25.49 1.36
CA SER A 343 -2.98 25.54 2.69
C SER A 343 -2.34 26.55 3.62
N GLY A 344 -1.17 27.11 3.26
CA GLY A 344 -0.35 27.95 4.11
C GLY A 344 0.21 27.23 5.34
N ALA A 345 0.11 25.89 5.40
CA ALA A 345 0.56 25.10 6.54
C ALA A 345 2.01 24.63 6.36
N THR A 346 2.74 24.52 7.48
CA THR A 346 4.03 23.88 7.56
C THR A 346 3.90 22.52 8.24
N PHE A 347 4.44 21.50 7.60
CA PHE A 347 4.51 20.12 8.10
C PHE A 347 5.92 19.79 8.54
N LEU A 348 6.06 19.18 9.71
CA LEU A 348 7.32 18.72 10.30
C LEU A 348 7.20 17.24 10.57
N ASN A 349 8.06 16.40 9.99
CA ASN A 349 8.04 14.96 10.22
C ASN A 349 9.24 14.55 11.06
N LEU A 350 8.98 13.85 12.16
CA LEU A 350 10.00 13.41 13.08
C LEU A 350 10.47 12.00 12.75
N ASP A 351 11.79 11.81 12.73
CA ASP A 351 12.57 10.58 12.59
C ASP A 351 12.38 9.84 11.27
N LYS A 352 11.21 9.88 10.66
CA LYS A 352 10.89 9.29 9.34
C LYS A 352 10.31 10.33 8.41
N LYS A 353 10.76 10.35 7.14
CA LYS A 353 10.25 11.27 6.10
C LYS A 353 8.88 10.86 5.58
N PHE A 354 8.13 11.82 5.04
CA PHE A 354 6.91 11.54 4.28
C PHE A 354 7.22 10.63 3.06
N PRO A 355 6.38 9.62 2.76
CA PRO A 355 5.08 9.31 3.35
C PRO A 355 5.13 8.37 4.58
N ASN A 356 6.31 7.98 5.07
CA ASN A 356 6.51 6.97 6.12
C ASN A 356 6.69 7.59 7.52
N GLN A 357 6.19 8.82 7.71
CA GLN A 357 6.30 9.53 8.98
C GLN A 357 5.57 8.77 10.11
N ILE A 358 6.28 8.57 11.22
CA ILE A 358 5.74 7.93 12.43
C ILE A 358 5.14 8.96 13.40
N PHE A 359 5.51 10.21 13.26
CA PHE A 359 4.92 11.36 13.95
C PHE A 359 5.07 12.63 13.11
N SER A 360 4.03 13.43 13.07
CA SER A 360 4.03 14.71 12.34
C SER A 360 3.52 15.86 13.20
N ALA A 361 4.13 17.03 13.07
CA ALA A 361 3.60 18.26 13.64
C ALA A 361 3.19 19.23 12.53
N THR A 362 2.05 19.92 12.71
CA THR A 362 1.49 20.83 11.73
C THR A 362 1.37 22.23 12.35
N ILE A 363 1.89 23.23 11.64
CA ILE A 363 1.73 24.65 11.97
C ILE A 363 0.82 25.24 10.89
N TRP A 364 -0.43 25.52 11.24
CA TRP A 364 -1.40 26.08 10.30
C TRP A 364 -1.10 27.55 9.97
N LYS A 365 -1.59 28.03 8.84
CA LYS A 365 -1.38 29.37 8.31
C LYS A 365 -1.52 30.47 9.39
N ASP A 366 -2.60 30.42 10.15
CA ASP A 366 -2.94 31.46 11.15
C ASP A 366 -1.96 31.47 12.34
N ASN A 367 -1.26 30.36 12.58
CA ASN A 367 -0.29 30.24 13.67
C ASN A 367 1.15 30.56 13.26
N ARG A 368 1.44 30.71 11.96
CA ARG A 368 2.81 30.97 11.49
C ARG A 368 3.38 32.28 11.98
N ALA A 369 2.54 33.31 12.14
CA ALA A 369 2.97 34.62 12.68
C ALA A 369 3.44 34.55 14.15
N ASN A 370 3.14 33.45 14.86
CA ASN A 370 3.58 33.22 16.25
C ASN A 370 4.98 32.59 16.35
N PHE A 371 5.70 32.51 15.22
CA PHE A 371 7.07 32.01 15.13
C PHE A 371 8.00 33.16 14.71
N SER A 372 9.06 33.36 15.47
CA SER A 372 10.10 34.36 15.18
C SER A 372 11.05 33.94 14.04
N TYR A 373 10.90 32.70 13.56
CA TYR A 373 11.70 32.09 12.50
C TYR A 373 10.82 31.35 11.50
N MET A 374 11.40 30.94 10.36
CA MET A 374 10.73 30.08 9.38
C MET A 374 10.84 28.61 9.83
N PRO A 375 9.74 27.99 10.33
CA PRO A 375 9.82 26.66 10.94
C PRO A 375 10.34 25.57 10.00
N GLU A 376 10.02 25.64 8.71
CA GLU A 376 10.49 24.69 7.71
C GLU A 376 12.00 24.78 7.42
N VAL A 377 12.63 25.89 7.75
CA VAL A 377 14.07 26.12 7.56
C VAL A 377 14.82 25.81 8.86
N GLU A 378 14.44 26.47 9.95
CA GLU A 378 15.18 26.41 11.22
C GLU A 378 15.09 25.06 11.92
N LEU A 379 13.93 24.38 11.80
CA LEU A 379 13.73 23.10 12.49
C LEU A 379 14.25 21.88 11.70
N LYS A 380 14.56 22.05 10.44
CA LYS A 380 15.05 20.94 9.60
C LYS A 380 16.38 20.39 10.13
N ASN A 381 16.44 19.07 10.27
CA ASN A 381 17.57 18.30 10.81
C ASN A 381 17.91 18.61 12.29
N ARG A 382 16.99 19.27 13.01
CA ARG A 382 17.18 19.54 14.45
C ARG A 382 16.50 18.47 15.31
N LYS A 383 17.14 18.14 16.43
CA LYS A 383 16.52 17.35 17.50
C LYS A 383 15.66 18.26 18.36
N VAL A 384 14.38 17.96 18.46
CA VAL A 384 13.39 18.78 19.15
C VAL A 384 12.47 17.96 20.03
N CYS A 385 11.89 18.61 21.04
CA CYS A 385 10.76 18.09 21.79
C CYS A 385 9.54 19.01 21.55
N ILE A 386 8.44 18.45 21.09
CA ILE A 386 7.23 19.17 20.75
C ILE A 386 6.13 18.80 21.76
N THR A 387 5.53 19.83 22.39
CA THR A 387 4.49 19.65 23.41
C THR A 387 3.12 20.05 22.87
N GLY A 388 2.16 19.16 22.96
CA GLY A 388 0.81 19.38 22.49
C GLY A 388 -0.12 18.20 22.73
N LYS A 389 -1.37 18.30 22.28
CA LYS A 389 -2.31 17.18 22.24
C LYS A 389 -2.00 16.32 21.01
N ILE A 390 -1.83 15.02 21.22
CA ILE A 390 -1.63 14.09 20.12
C ILE A 390 -3.01 13.72 19.54
N GLU A 391 -3.16 13.89 18.23
CA GLU A 391 -4.36 13.57 17.47
C GLU A 391 -4.05 12.43 16.49
N ASN A 392 -5.09 11.74 16.02
CA ASN A 392 -4.95 10.72 14.99
C ASN A 392 -5.32 11.29 13.62
N ASN A 393 -4.36 11.36 12.70
CA ASN A 393 -4.63 11.73 11.32
C ASN A 393 -4.40 10.51 10.41
N LYS A 394 -5.49 9.79 10.09
CA LYS A 394 -5.46 8.60 9.21
C LYS A 394 -4.42 7.54 9.62
N GLY A 395 -4.32 7.28 10.92
CA GLY A 395 -3.37 6.32 11.48
C GLY A 395 -2.03 6.91 11.91
N THR A 396 -1.67 8.12 11.48
CA THR A 396 -0.44 8.80 11.90
C THR A 396 -0.72 9.70 13.11
N PRO A 397 0.02 9.55 14.23
CA PRO A 397 -0.03 10.48 15.36
C PRO A 397 0.45 11.86 14.92
N THR A 398 -0.33 12.90 15.22
CA THR A 398 -0.02 14.28 14.84
C THR A 398 -0.23 15.24 15.98
N MET A 399 0.41 16.43 15.90
CA MET A 399 0.15 17.58 16.78
C MET A 399 -0.08 18.84 15.97
N ASN A 400 -1.06 19.65 16.38
CA ASN A 400 -1.23 21.00 15.89
C ASN A 400 -0.48 21.98 16.79
N ILE A 401 0.43 22.76 16.22
CA ILE A 401 1.32 23.68 16.94
C ILE A 401 0.92 25.10 16.69
N SER A 402 0.63 25.85 17.76
CA SER A 402 0.14 27.22 17.69
C SER A 402 1.23 28.29 17.86
N ASN A 403 2.35 27.98 18.48
CA ASN A 403 3.45 28.92 18.68
C ASN A 403 4.79 28.21 18.96
N GLU A 404 5.90 28.94 18.83
CA GLU A 404 7.26 28.42 18.99
C GLU A 404 7.60 27.91 20.40
N LYS A 405 6.89 28.37 21.45
CA LYS A 405 7.11 27.94 22.84
C LYS A 405 6.76 26.46 23.05
N SER A 406 5.97 25.88 22.13
CA SER A 406 5.64 24.47 22.12
C SER A 406 6.80 23.58 21.64
N ILE A 407 7.86 24.17 21.09
CA ILE A 407 9.01 23.45 20.52
C ILE A 407 10.26 23.81 21.31
N LYS A 408 10.94 22.79 21.85
CA LYS A 408 12.22 22.95 22.55
C LYS A 408 13.32 22.20 21.80
N PHE A 409 14.44 22.85 21.55
CA PHE A 409 15.62 22.22 20.98
C PHE A 409 16.29 21.32 22.03
N ILE A 410 16.68 20.11 21.62
CA ILE A 410 17.54 19.25 22.44
C ILE A 410 18.98 19.68 22.16
N ARG A 411 19.67 20.13 23.22
CA ARG A 411 21.12 20.47 23.14
C ARG A 411 21.90 19.15 23.08
N GLU A 412 22.82 19.04 22.15
CA GLU A 412 23.81 17.98 22.20
C GLU A 412 24.81 18.37 23.29
N GLU A 413 24.91 17.55 24.32
CA GLU A 413 26.09 17.65 25.25
C GLU A 413 27.34 17.33 24.42
N LYS A 414 28.27 18.27 24.43
CA LYS A 414 29.59 18.16 23.76
C LYS A 414 30.45 17.12 24.46
#